data_810a498b6e681008f4e6151c3819069a
#
_entry.id   810a498b6e681008f4e6151c3819069a
#
_cell.length_a   1.000
_cell.length_b   1.000
_cell.length_c   1.000
_cell.angle_alpha   90.00
_cell.angle_beta   90.00
_cell.angle_gamma   90.00
#
_symmetry.space_group_name_H-M   'P 1'
#
loop_
_entity.id
_entity.type
_entity.pdbx_description
1 polymer ?
#
loop_
_entity_poly.entity_id
_entity_poly.type
_entity_poly.pdbx_seq_one_letter_code
_entity_poly.pdbx_strand_id
1 'polypeptide(L)'
;FYIEIEDYISKIFYFENNSIKFEQKFNFGTEIILDDICKITSLKVNKVKNIISENKNIHKVLDKELIEEKYFNDQQYRKIKKNLIAKIAEARIVELSEKFYLKNINLKKFLEKIDVIFLEINDQQHLSCFNDVYEKSFFSNNKYKIRTLKKPSIEQIINKANNIVQFGWKKEAIPITKVSESYISRIFRAIFS
;
A
#
# COMPACT_ATOMS: atom_id res chain seq x y z
N PHE A 1 -1.06 7.35 8.39
CA PHE A 1 -1.85 6.41 7.60
C PHE A 1 -1.07 5.16 7.26
N TYR A 2 -1.76 4.05 7.16
CA TYR A 2 -1.22 2.80 6.65
C TYR A 2 -2.13 2.33 5.51
N ILE A 3 -1.53 2.08 4.36
CA ILE A 3 -2.21 1.58 3.16
C ILE A 3 -1.61 0.22 2.84
N GLU A 4 -2.46 -0.80 2.83
CA GLU A 4 -2.12 -2.16 2.44
C GLU A 4 -2.78 -2.47 1.10
N ILE A 5 -1.99 -2.90 0.13
CA ILE A 5 -2.47 -3.33 -1.19
C ILE A 5 -2.11 -4.79 -1.37
N GLU A 6 -3.12 -5.66 -1.33
CA GLU A 6 -3.02 -7.09 -1.60
C GLU A 6 -3.45 -7.38 -3.06
N ASP A 7 -3.47 -8.64 -3.46
CA ASP A 7 -3.84 -9.03 -4.83
C ASP A 7 -5.29 -8.65 -5.16
N TYR A 8 -6.25 -8.94 -4.29
CA TYR A 8 -7.69 -8.73 -4.54
C TYR A 8 -8.35 -7.71 -3.65
N ILE A 9 -7.66 -7.29 -2.61
CA ILE A 9 -8.21 -6.42 -1.56
C ILE A 9 -7.18 -5.36 -1.23
N SER A 10 -7.64 -4.17 -0.95
CA SER A 10 -6.81 -3.12 -0.39
C SER A 10 -7.47 -2.51 0.83
N LYS A 11 -6.67 -2.06 1.78
CA LYS A 11 -7.15 -1.49 3.05
C LYS A 11 -6.42 -0.20 3.36
N ILE A 12 -7.15 0.71 3.98
CA ILE A 12 -6.59 1.95 4.50
C ILE A 12 -6.92 2.02 5.98
N PHE A 13 -5.92 2.34 6.79
CA PHE A 13 -6.07 2.55 8.22
C PHE A 13 -5.54 3.93 8.61
N TYR A 14 -6.27 4.60 9.47
CA TYR A 14 -5.79 5.80 10.15
C TYR A 14 -5.64 5.52 11.63
N PHE A 15 -4.45 5.81 12.13
CA PHE A 15 -4.10 5.63 13.54
C PHE A 15 -3.92 7.00 14.20
N GLU A 16 -4.49 7.15 15.37
CA GLU A 16 -4.28 8.29 16.25
C GLU A 16 -4.17 7.80 17.69
N ASN A 17 -3.15 8.22 18.43
CA ASN A 17 -2.89 7.80 19.80
C ASN A 17 -2.87 6.27 19.98
N ASN A 18 -2.13 5.57 19.11
CA ASN A 18 -1.97 4.11 19.11
C ASN A 18 -3.28 3.31 18.92
N SER A 19 -4.33 3.93 18.42
CA SER A 19 -5.58 3.25 18.11
C SER A 19 -6.05 3.52 16.70
N ILE A 20 -6.72 2.51 16.10
CA ILE A 20 -7.35 2.67 14.78
C ILE A 20 -8.57 3.57 14.95
N LYS A 21 -8.59 4.67 14.21
CA LYS A 21 -9.72 5.63 14.18
C LYS A 21 -10.57 5.49 12.94
N PHE A 22 -9.99 4.93 11.90
CA PHE A 22 -10.69 4.74 10.63
C PHE A 22 -10.09 3.54 9.91
N GLU A 23 -10.97 2.74 9.31
CA GLU A 23 -10.64 1.65 8.43
C GLU A 23 -11.55 1.71 7.21
N GLN A 24 -10.97 1.51 6.03
CA GLN A 24 -11.72 1.37 4.78
C GLN A 24 -11.13 0.24 3.96
N LYS A 25 -12.00 -0.67 3.50
CA LYS A 25 -11.66 -1.79 2.65
C LYS A 25 -12.15 -1.55 1.24
N PHE A 26 -11.35 -1.94 0.26
CA PHE A 26 -11.67 -1.92 -1.16
C PHE A 26 -11.59 -3.34 -1.71
N ASN A 27 -12.55 -3.73 -2.53
CA ASN A 27 -12.60 -5.05 -3.18
C ASN A 27 -11.82 -5.03 -4.50
N PHE A 28 -10.63 -4.48 -4.51
CA PHE A 28 -9.68 -4.50 -5.61
C PHE A 28 -8.25 -4.34 -5.06
N GLY A 29 -7.29 -4.84 -5.81
CA GLY A 29 -5.88 -4.80 -5.45
C GLY A 29 -5.00 -4.85 -6.70
N THR A 30 -3.84 -5.48 -6.61
CA THR A 30 -2.86 -5.52 -7.70
C THR A 30 -3.33 -6.35 -8.89
N GLU A 31 -4.22 -7.33 -8.71
CA GLU A 31 -4.74 -8.19 -9.78
C GLU A 31 -5.45 -7.38 -10.88
N ILE A 32 -6.07 -6.25 -10.53
CA ILE A 32 -6.73 -5.38 -11.54
C ILE A 32 -5.73 -4.85 -12.59
N ILE A 33 -4.46 -4.72 -12.24
CA ILE A 33 -3.41 -4.28 -13.16
C ILE A 33 -3.15 -5.38 -14.20
N LEU A 34 -3.05 -6.63 -13.74
CA LEU A 34 -2.86 -7.79 -14.63
C LEU A 34 -4.06 -7.97 -15.55
N ASP A 35 -5.26 -7.82 -15.01
CA ASP A 35 -6.50 -7.90 -15.78
C ASP A 35 -6.54 -6.86 -16.90
N ASP A 36 -6.15 -5.64 -16.64
CA ASP A 36 -6.12 -4.58 -17.65
C ASP A 36 -5.06 -4.86 -18.73
N ILE A 37 -3.87 -5.32 -18.31
CA ILE A 37 -2.85 -5.72 -19.27
C ILE A 37 -3.38 -6.86 -20.17
N CYS A 38 -4.01 -7.87 -19.57
CA CYS A 38 -4.59 -8.99 -20.29
C CYS A 38 -5.69 -8.54 -21.28
N LYS A 39 -6.60 -7.66 -20.85
CA LYS A 39 -7.67 -7.12 -21.69
C LYS A 39 -7.12 -6.35 -22.91
N ILE A 40 -6.14 -5.48 -22.68
CA ILE A 40 -5.59 -4.63 -23.74
C ILE A 40 -4.68 -5.42 -24.69
N THR A 41 -3.85 -6.31 -24.14
CA THR A 41 -2.91 -7.10 -24.94
C THR A 41 -3.53 -8.37 -25.51
N SER A 42 -4.68 -8.83 -24.99
CA SER A 42 -5.31 -10.13 -25.25
C SER A 42 -4.41 -11.32 -24.87
N LEU A 43 -3.42 -11.13 -24.03
CA LEU A 43 -2.56 -12.20 -23.53
C LEU A 43 -3.20 -12.88 -22.31
N LYS A 44 -2.90 -14.17 -22.13
CA LYS A 44 -3.29 -14.89 -20.90
C LYS A 44 -2.47 -14.40 -19.72
N VAL A 45 -3.08 -14.39 -18.52
CA VAL A 45 -2.47 -13.92 -17.26
C VAL A 45 -1.08 -14.52 -17.02
N ASN A 46 -0.93 -15.84 -17.20
CA ASN A 46 0.36 -16.52 -17.01
C ASN A 46 1.44 -16.00 -17.97
N LYS A 47 1.06 -15.64 -19.20
CA LYS A 47 2.01 -15.08 -20.18
C LYS A 47 2.44 -13.67 -19.78
N VAL A 48 1.50 -12.85 -19.33
CA VAL A 48 1.78 -11.51 -18.81
C VAL A 48 2.72 -11.59 -17.59
N LYS A 49 2.43 -12.49 -16.65
CA LYS A 49 3.28 -12.73 -15.48
C LYS A 49 4.71 -13.11 -15.87
N ASN A 50 4.87 -14.00 -16.85
CA ASN A 50 6.19 -14.39 -17.35
C ASN A 50 6.92 -13.22 -17.99
N ILE A 51 6.25 -12.41 -18.84
CA ILE A 51 6.86 -11.24 -19.46
C ILE A 51 7.35 -10.25 -18.39
N ILE A 52 6.55 -10.00 -17.36
CA ILE A 52 6.92 -9.09 -16.27
C ILE A 52 8.10 -9.64 -15.47
N SER A 53 8.10 -10.93 -15.13
CA SER A 53 9.17 -11.56 -14.35
C SER A 53 10.50 -11.62 -15.09
N GLU A 54 10.49 -11.86 -16.40
CA GLU A 54 11.67 -11.87 -17.25
C GLU A 54 12.25 -10.47 -17.47
N ASN A 55 11.42 -9.42 -17.37
CA ASN A 55 11.81 -8.04 -17.62
C ASN A 55 11.71 -7.18 -16.37
N LYS A 56 12.59 -7.43 -15.37
CA LYS A 56 12.61 -6.69 -14.08
C LYS A 56 12.64 -5.15 -14.22
N ASN A 57 13.09 -4.63 -15.35
CA ASN A 57 13.14 -3.19 -15.64
C ASN A 57 12.21 -2.82 -16.82
N ILE A 58 11.00 -3.38 -16.84
CA ILE A 58 10.07 -3.22 -17.96
C ILE A 58 9.76 -1.75 -18.30
N HIS A 59 9.86 -0.83 -17.33
CA HIS A 59 9.72 0.62 -17.55
C HIS A 59 10.94 1.28 -18.20
N LYS A 60 12.08 0.58 -18.25
CA LYS A 60 13.30 1.04 -18.95
C LYS A 60 13.47 0.40 -20.31
N VAL A 61 12.55 -0.49 -20.68
CA VAL A 61 12.58 -1.16 -21.99
C VAL A 61 12.37 -0.13 -23.10
N LEU A 62 13.22 -0.20 -24.11
CA LEU A 62 13.17 0.70 -25.26
C LEU A 62 11.82 0.61 -25.97
N ASP A 63 11.32 1.75 -26.45
CA ASP A 63 10.02 1.86 -27.15
C ASP A 63 9.87 0.96 -28.40
N LYS A 64 10.95 0.35 -28.86
CA LYS A 64 10.99 -0.47 -30.06
C LYS A 64 10.88 -1.98 -29.81
N GLU A 65 11.05 -2.44 -28.56
CA GLU A 65 11.01 -3.87 -28.26
C GLU A 65 9.59 -4.42 -28.33
N LEU A 66 9.41 -5.47 -29.15
CA LEU A 66 8.15 -6.18 -29.30
C LEU A 66 8.08 -7.38 -28.34
N ILE A 67 6.86 -7.75 -27.96
CA ILE A 67 6.61 -9.01 -27.26
C ILE A 67 6.89 -10.14 -28.24
N GLU A 68 7.64 -11.14 -27.77
CA GLU A 68 8.07 -12.27 -28.58
C GLU A 68 6.87 -13.17 -28.96
N GLU A 69 6.94 -13.78 -30.13
CA GLU A 69 5.89 -14.65 -30.66
C GLU A 69 5.58 -15.85 -29.75
N LYS A 70 6.57 -16.34 -29.00
CA LYS A 70 6.41 -17.44 -28.03
C LYS A 70 5.33 -17.22 -26.97
N TYR A 71 4.95 -15.95 -26.70
CA TYR A 71 3.89 -15.64 -25.75
C TYR A 71 2.48 -15.72 -26.34
N PHE A 72 2.36 -15.84 -27.68
CA PHE A 72 1.10 -15.91 -28.42
C PHE A 72 0.73 -17.33 -28.87
N ASN A 73 1.36 -18.38 -28.35
CA ASN A 73 1.25 -19.78 -28.81
C ASN A 73 -0.19 -20.28 -29.13
N ASP A 74 -1.19 -19.69 -28.49
CA ASP A 74 -2.61 -20.07 -28.66
C ASP A 74 -3.42 -19.03 -29.44
N GLN A 75 -2.77 -17.99 -29.97
CA GLN A 75 -3.45 -16.86 -30.62
C GLN A 75 -2.62 -16.35 -31.79
N GLN A 76 -3.28 -15.62 -32.70
CA GLN A 76 -2.56 -14.94 -33.76
C GLN A 76 -1.57 -13.91 -33.19
N TYR A 77 -0.31 -13.97 -33.63
CA TYR A 77 0.73 -13.03 -33.23
C TYR A 77 0.33 -11.58 -33.52
N ARG A 78 0.53 -10.73 -32.52
CA ARG A 78 0.32 -9.28 -32.64
C ARG A 78 1.60 -8.54 -32.32
N LYS A 79 1.92 -7.52 -33.10
CA LYS A 79 3.08 -6.64 -32.87
C LYS A 79 2.78 -5.68 -31.71
N ILE A 80 2.90 -6.16 -30.48
CA ILE A 80 2.68 -5.38 -29.25
C ILE A 80 4.04 -4.99 -28.69
N LYS A 81 4.20 -3.72 -28.34
CA LYS A 81 5.43 -3.24 -27.69
C LYS A 81 5.46 -3.63 -26.22
N LYS A 82 6.61 -4.10 -25.72
CA LYS A 82 6.79 -4.45 -24.30
C LYS A 82 6.50 -3.27 -23.38
N ASN A 83 6.87 -2.05 -23.75
CA ASN A 83 6.62 -0.85 -22.95
C ASN A 83 5.12 -0.54 -22.78
N LEU A 84 4.23 -1.07 -23.62
CA LEU A 84 2.78 -0.92 -23.45
C LEU A 84 2.31 -1.53 -22.13
N ILE A 85 2.89 -2.68 -21.74
CA ILE A 85 2.60 -3.32 -20.44
C ILE A 85 2.93 -2.35 -19.29
N ALA A 86 4.10 -1.72 -19.36
CA ALA A 86 4.51 -0.75 -18.34
C ALA A 86 3.56 0.45 -18.29
N LYS A 87 3.17 1.01 -19.44
CA LYS A 87 2.25 2.16 -19.53
C LYS A 87 0.85 1.84 -18.98
N ILE A 88 0.34 0.63 -19.25
CA ILE A 88 -0.95 0.18 -18.69
C ILE A 88 -0.86 0.06 -17.17
N ALA A 89 0.20 -0.60 -16.67
CA ALA A 89 0.42 -0.74 -15.24
C ALA A 89 0.54 0.62 -14.55
N GLU A 90 1.35 1.54 -15.11
CA GLU A 90 1.53 2.89 -14.58
C GLU A 90 0.21 3.66 -14.52
N ALA A 91 -0.57 3.67 -15.60
CA ALA A 91 -1.87 4.33 -15.64
C ALA A 91 -2.83 3.79 -14.58
N ARG A 92 -2.85 2.47 -14.38
CA ARG A 92 -3.69 1.85 -13.34
C ARG A 92 -3.21 2.15 -11.93
N ILE A 93 -1.89 2.14 -11.70
CA ILE A 93 -1.32 2.50 -10.40
C ILE A 93 -1.64 3.96 -10.03
N VAL A 94 -1.54 4.87 -11.00
CA VAL A 94 -1.94 6.28 -10.81
C VAL A 94 -3.42 6.36 -10.43
N GLU A 95 -4.30 5.67 -11.16
CA GLU A 95 -5.73 5.65 -10.85
C GLU A 95 -6.03 5.07 -9.45
N LEU A 96 -5.34 3.99 -9.06
CA LEU A 96 -5.47 3.42 -7.73
C LEU A 96 -5.04 4.42 -6.65
N SER A 97 -3.91 5.10 -6.84
CA SER A 97 -3.45 6.12 -5.89
C SER A 97 -4.45 7.27 -5.75
N GLU A 98 -5.05 7.71 -6.85
CA GLU A 98 -6.11 8.72 -6.82
C GLU A 98 -7.35 8.24 -6.04
N LYS A 99 -7.81 7.02 -6.29
CA LYS A 99 -8.99 6.45 -5.60
C LYS A 99 -8.75 6.25 -4.12
N PHE A 100 -7.57 5.74 -3.74
CA PHE A 100 -7.25 5.53 -2.34
C PHE A 100 -7.13 6.83 -1.57
N TYR A 101 -6.60 7.86 -2.18
CA TYR A 101 -6.13 9.02 -1.49
C TYR A 101 -6.78 10.32 -1.94
N LEU A 102 -6.58 10.75 -3.19
CA LEU A 102 -6.99 12.07 -3.66
C LEU A 102 -8.50 12.25 -3.75
N LYS A 103 -9.18 11.24 -4.26
CA LYS A 103 -10.64 11.26 -4.50
C LYS A 103 -11.42 10.61 -3.35
N ASN A 104 -10.75 10.17 -2.28
CA ASN A 104 -11.40 9.52 -1.17
C ASN A 104 -12.01 10.54 -0.21
N ILE A 105 -13.33 10.72 -0.32
CA ILE A 105 -14.10 11.68 0.47
C ILE A 105 -14.01 11.35 1.97
N ASN A 106 -13.95 10.07 2.33
CA ASN A 106 -13.91 9.63 3.72
C ASN A 106 -12.61 10.03 4.43
N LEU A 107 -11.52 10.20 3.66
CA LEU A 107 -10.22 10.59 4.21
C LEU A 107 -10.09 12.10 4.45
N LYS A 108 -10.93 12.94 3.84
CA LYS A 108 -10.79 14.40 3.92
C LYS A 108 -10.63 14.92 5.36
N LYS A 109 -11.36 14.32 6.31
CA LYS A 109 -11.31 14.72 7.73
C LYS A 109 -9.96 14.44 8.39
N PHE A 110 -9.19 13.51 7.85
CA PHE A 110 -7.93 13.07 8.43
C PHE A 110 -6.71 13.62 7.69
N LEU A 111 -6.89 14.09 6.44
CA LEU A 111 -5.79 14.54 5.56
C LEU A 111 -4.96 15.67 6.17
N GLU A 112 -5.56 16.57 6.94
CA GLU A 112 -4.86 17.68 7.58
C GLU A 112 -3.93 17.23 8.72
N LYS A 113 -4.19 16.04 9.28
CA LYS A 113 -3.46 15.48 10.42
C LYS A 113 -2.41 14.45 10.02
N ILE A 114 -2.19 14.25 8.72
CA ILE A 114 -1.28 13.23 8.22
C ILE A 114 0.12 13.79 8.07
N ASP A 115 1.09 13.16 8.73
CA ASP A 115 2.50 13.45 8.54
C ASP A 115 3.19 12.39 7.67
N VAL A 116 2.81 11.13 7.86
CA VAL A 116 3.45 9.98 7.21
C VAL A 116 2.40 9.00 6.70
N ILE A 117 2.63 8.50 5.50
CA ILE A 117 1.89 7.39 4.89
C ILE A 117 2.82 6.18 4.83
N PHE A 118 2.42 5.09 5.46
CA PHE A 118 3.07 3.79 5.31
C PHE A 118 2.35 3.02 4.22
N LEU A 119 3.10 2.60 3.20
CA LEU A 119 2.58 1.84 2.07
C LEU A 119 3.16 0.43 2.10
N GLU A 120 2.31 -0.57 2.19
CA GLU A 120 2.68 -1.97 2.07
C GLU A 120 2.01 -2.57 0.83
N ILE A 121 2.82 -3.15 -0.05
CA ILE A 121 2.36 -3.81 -1.27
C ILE A 121 2.66 -5.29 -1.11
N ASN A 122 1.60 -6.08 -0.91
CA ASN A 122 1.67 -7.52 -0.69
C ASN A 122 1.54 -8.31 -2.00
N ASP A 123 1.96 -7.74 -3.10
CA ASP A 123 2.10 -8.44 -4.36
C ASP A 123 3.48 -9.09 -4.45
N GLN A 124 3.55 -10.35 -4.05
CA GLN A 124 4.82 -11.01 -3.80
C GLN A 124 5.55 -11.51 -5.03
N GLN A 125 4.92 -11.58 -6.20
CA GLN A 125 5.52 -12.35 -7.28
C GLN A 125 5.69 -11.60 -8.62
N HIS A 126 4.89 -10.62 -8.93
CA HIS A 126 4.83 -10.17 -10.32
C HIS A 126 4.95 -8.66 -10.55
N LEU A 127 4.55 -7.82 -9.60
CA LEU A 127 4.49 -6.37 -9.78
C LEU A 127 5.53 -5.59 -8.97
N SER A 128 6.46 -6.27 -8.30
CA SER A 128 7.55 -5.63 -7.53
C SER A 128 8.43 -4.71 -8.39
N CYS A 129 8.46 -4.93 -9.70
CA CYS A 129 9.13 -4.03 -10.64
C CYS A 129 8.45 -2.64 -10.73
N PHE A 130 7.22 -2.49 -10.26
CA PHE A 130 6.47 -1.23 -10.26
C PHE A 130 6.48 -0.49 -8.92
N ASN A 131 7.24 -0.95 -7.92
CA ASN A 131 7.31 -0.29 -6.61
C ASN A 131 7.67 1.19 -6.73
N ASP A 132 8.62 1.54 -7.59
CA ASP A 132 8.99 2.95 -7.85
C ASP A 132 7.83 3.77 -8.44
N VAL A 133 6.96 3.13 -9.24
CA VAL A 133 5.77 3.77 -9.81
C VAL A 133 4.74 4.01 -8.73
N TYR A 134 4.51 3.03 -7.85
CA TYR A 134 3.64 3.20 -6.69
C TYR A 134 4.12 4.34 -5.81
N GLU A 135 5.39 4.34 -5.44
CA GLU A 135 5.98 5.40 -4.62
C GLU A 135 5.75 6.77 -5.27
N LYS A 136 6.11 6.93 -6.53
CA LYS A 136 5.92 8.20 -7.27
C LYS A 136 4.47 8.64 -7.33
N SER A 137 3.55 7.70 -7.60
CA SER A 137 2.13 8.01 -7.75
C SER A 137 1.50 8.46 -6.43
N PHE A 138 1.88 7.85 -5.32
CA PHE A 138 1.46 8.30 -4.00
C PHE A 138 2.20 9.55 -3.53
N PHE A 139 3.41 9.80 -4.05
CA PHE A 139 4.26 10.95 -3.72
C PHE A 139 3.86 12.24 -4.44
N SER A 140 3.08 12.14 -5.52
CA SER A 140 2.85 13.25 -6.47
C SER A 140 2.27 14.52 -5.83
N ASN A 141 1.83 14.47 -4.59
CA ASN A 141 1.28 15.61 -3.85
C ASN A 141 2.22 16.26 -2.83
N ASN A 142 3.48 15.88 -2.74
CA ASN A 142 4.56 16.53 -1.96
C ASN A 142 4.25 16.94 -0.49
N LYS A 143 3.04 16.68 0.02
CA LYS A 143 2.60 17.11 1.34
C LYS A 143 2.99 16.14 2.45
N TYR A 144 3.18 14.86 2.12
CA TYR A 144 3.36 13.79 3.11
C TYR A 144 4.64 12.99 2.85
N LYS A 145 5.23 12.48 3.92
CA LYS A 145 6.34 11.52 3.82
C LYS A 145 5.78 10.13 3.59
N ILE A 146 6.20 9.46 2.51
CA ILE A 146 5.81 8.07 2.24
C ILE A 146 6.94 7.15 2.67
N ARG A 147 6.59 6.05 3.32
CA ARG A 147 7.51 4.98 3.70
C ARG A 147 6.95 3.66 3.22
N THR A 148 7.60 3.07 2.23
CA THR A 148 7.25 1.72 1.79
C THR A 148 7.70 0.70 2.82
N LEU A 149 6.76 -0.12 3.28
CA LEU A 149 7.03 -1.20 4.21
C LEU A 149 7.30 -2.49 3.43
N LYS A 150 8.29 -3.23 3.88
CA LYS A 150 8.52 -4.60 3.41
C LYS A 150 7.85 -5.55 4.39
N LYS A 151 7.24 -6.61 3.87
CA LYS A 151 6.66 -7.65 4.70
C LYS A 151 7.70 -8.19 5.67
N PRO A 152 7.46 -8.14 6.98
CA PRO A 152 8.42 -8.63 7.95
C PRO A 152 8.55 -10.16 7.83
N SER A 153 9.74 -10.69 8.06
CA SER A 153 9.94 -12.13 8.17
C SER A 153 9.20 -12.69 9.38
N ILE A 154 8.85 -13.99 9.33
CA ILE A 154 8.21 -14.67 10.46
C ILE A 154 9.04 -14.51 11.74
N GLU A 155 10.37 -14.60 11.62
CA GLU A 155 11.28 -14.41 12.74
C GLU A 155 11.21 -13.00 13.34
N GLN A 156 11.12 -11.97 12.50
CA GLN A 156 10.95 -10.58 12.96
C GLN A 156 9.60 -10.40 13.67
N ILE A 157 8.54 -11.05 13.18
CA ILE A 157 7.21 -11.01 13.81
C ILE A 157 7.27 -11.68 15.18
N ILE A 158 7.87 -12.88 15.28
CA ILE A 158 8.03 -13.63 16.54
C ILE A 158 8.85 -12.82 17.55
N ASN A 159 9.99 -12.25 17.12
CA ASN A 159 10.83 -11.44 18.00
C ASN A 159 10.09 -10.19 18.50
N LYS A 160 9.30 -9.55 17.65
CA LYS A 160 8.52 -8.38 18.02
C LYS A 160 7.37 -8.77 18.96
N ALA A 161 6.70 -9.89 18.72
CA ALA A 161 5.68 -10.43 19.60
C ALA A 161 6.26 -10.78 20.98
N ASN A 162 7.40 -11.45 21.04
CA ASN A 162 8.11 -11.76 22.27
C ASN A 162 8.47 -10.48 23.06
N ASN A 163 8.96 -9.46 22.36
CA ASN A 163 9.26 -8.16 22.99
C ASN A 163 8.01 -7.47 23.53
N ILE A 164 6.88 -7.57 22.83
CA ILE A 164 5.61 -7.01 23.33
C ILE A 164 5.14 -7.79 24.57
N VAL A 165 5.21 -9.12 24.55
CA VAL A 165 4.84 -9.96 25.69
C VAL A 165 5.73 -9.69 26.91
N GLN A 166 7.05 -9.54 26.70
CA GLN A 166 7.98 -9.33 27.81
C GLN A 166 8.00 -7.90 28.35
N PHE A 167 7.84 -6.91 27.47
CA PHE A 167 8.07 -5.50 27.82
C PHE A 167 6.86 -4.59 27.53
N GLY A 168 6.00 -4.95 26.59
CA GLY A 168 4.84 -4.15 26.18
C GLY A 168 3.82 -4.03 27.28
N TRP A 169 3.59 -5.13 28.02
CA TRP A 169 2.68 -5.17 29.17
C TRP A 169 3.01 -4.09 30.22
N LYS A 170 4.28 -3.81 30.46
CA LYS A 170 4.69 -2.78 31.44
C LYS A 170 4.47 -1.34 30.94
N LYS A 171 4.41 -1.12 29.63
CA LYS A 171 4.23 0.22 29.04
C LYS A 171 2.81 0.53 28.63
N GLU A 172 2.05 -0.48 28.19
CA GLU A 172 0.71 -0.28 27.62
C GLU A 172 -0.42 -0.55 28.61
N ALA A 173 -0.18 -1.36 29.62
CA ALA A 173 -1.18 -1.68 30.65
C ALA A 173 -1.30 -0.64 31.76
N ILE A 174 -0.45 0.37 31.79
CA ILE A 174 -0.70 1.55 32.61
C ILE A 174 -1.56 2.46 31.74
N PRO A 175 -2.89 2.53 31.96
CA PRO A 175 -3.64 3.62 31.38
C PRO A 175 -2.95 4.90 31.85
N ILE A 176 -2.39 5.65 30.92
CA ILE A 176 -2.05 7.05 31.18
C ILE A 176 -3.41 7.73 31.27
N THR A 177 -4.12 7.45 32.32
CA THR A 177 -5.11 8.36 32.83
C THR A 177 -4.32 9.59 33.22
N LYS A 178 -4.14 10.53 32.29
CA LYS A 178 -4.17 11.92 32.70
C LYS A 178 -5.54 12.10 33.33
N VAL A 179 -5.61 11.78 34.59
CA VAL A 179 -6.64 12.28 35.46
C VAL A 179 -6.38 13.79 35.43
N SER A 180 -7.06 14.48 34.53
CA SER A 180 -7.28 15.90 34.70
C SER A 180 -8.11 15.96 35.99
N GLU A 181 -7.39 16.07 37.11
CA GLU A 181 -8.06 16.32 38.38
C GLU A 181 -8.97 17.51 38.14
N SER A 182 -10.28 17.28 38.30
CA SER A 182 -11.24 18.37 38.14
C SER A 182 -10.87 19.46 39.15
N TYR A 183 -11.13 20.70 38.79
CA TYR A 183 -10.90 21.84 39.71
C TYR A 183 -11.48 21.55 41.11
N ILE A 184 -12.57 20.86 41.21
CA ILE A 184 -13.25 20.46 42.46
C ILE A 184 -12.40 19.47 43.26
N SER A 185 -11.75 18.47 42.64
CA SER A 185 -10.88 17.55 43.35
C SER A 185 -9.61 18.23 43.90
N ARG A 186 -9.10 19.25 43.24
CA ARG A 186 -7.96 20.04 43.73
C ARG A 186 -8.35 20.89 44.94
N ILE A 187 -9.53 21.50 44.92
CA ILE A 187 -10.06 22.27 46.04
C ILE A 187 -10.34 21.35 47.21
N PHE A 188 -10.94 20.18 46.98
CA PHE A 188 -11.20 19.22 48.06
C PHE A 188 -9.91 18.73 48.74
N ARG A 189 -8.86 18.41 47.98
CA ARG A 189 -7.55 18.05 48.54
C ARG A 189 -6.92 19.21 49.34
N ALA A 190 -7.04 20.44 48.86
CA ALA A 190 -6.47 21.60 49.56
C ALA A 190 -7.16 21.93 50.89
N ILE A 191 -8.44 21.52 51.05
CA ILE A 191 -9.24 21.81 52.25
C ILE A 191 -9.17 20.66 53.27
N PHE A 192 -9.02 19.41 52.83
CA PHE A 192 -9.13 18.20 53.67
C PHE A 192 -7.83 17.37 53.74
N SER A 193 -6.72 17.88 53.23
CA SER A 193 -5.37 17.37 53.39
C SER A 193 -4.60 18.25 54.34
#